data_f3ae1852673a59d56384d2a189d55b9a
#
_entry.id   f3ae1852673a59d56384d2a189d55b9a
#
_cell.length_a   1.000
_cell.length_b   1.000
_cell.length_c   1.000
_cell.angle_alpha   90.00
_cell.angle_beta   90.00
_cell.angle_gamma   90.00
#
_symmetry.space_group_name_H-M   'P 1'
#
loop_
_entity.id
_entity.type
_entity.pdbx_description
1 polymer ?
#
loop_
_entity_poly.entity_id
_entity_poly.type
_entity_poly.pdbx_seq_one_letter_code
_entity_poly.pdbx_strand_id
1 'polypeptide(L)'
;MTSVNSKRVMKGIEVGTNIAIIIVALSAVVFFSKNYLLKSDRSRHLIAAGAKLDAEQINWNNSPKNVVLVLSTTCHFCKESTGFYRELVRECNSRQIRTIAFFPQSLESGRAYLEAEGVSINEVRQAEFKALKVSGTPTILLIDNNGIVQHVWIGKLTAAKEKEVLARVAL
;
A
#
# COMPACT_ATOMS: atom_id res chain seq x y z
N MET A 1 -37.26 58.75 20.51
CA MET A 1 -36.10 58.65 19.61
C MET A 1 -35.30 57.33 19.74
N THR A 2 -35.83 56.27 20.38
CA THR A 2 -35.10 55.01 20.67
C THR A 2 -35.39 53.84 19.75
N SER A 3 -36.43 53.86 18.93
CA SER A 3 -36.85 52.74 18.09
C SER A 3 -36.08 52.53 16.79
N VAL A 4 -35.48 53.57 16.23
CA VAL A 4 -34.77 53.52 14.94
C VAL A 4 -33.36 52.94 15.05
N ASN A 5 -32.74 53.10 16.21
CA ASN A 5 -31.38 52.58 16.46
C ASN A 5 -31.37 51.04 16.68
N SER A 6 -32.41 50.47 17.31
CA SER A 6 -32.52 49.05 17.53
C SER A 6 -32.68 48.27 16.20
N LYS A 7 -33.44 48.75 15.24
CA LYS A 7 -33.59 48.09 13.93
C LYS A 7 -32.30 48.07 13.09
N ARG A 8 -31.49 49.14 13.18
CA ARG A 8 -30.17 49.19 12.49
C ARG A 8 -29.15 48.21 13.12
N VAL A 9 -29.15 48.09 14.45
CA VAL A 9 -28.26 47.16 15.15
C VAL A 9 -28.66 45.71 14.85
N MET A 10 -29.96 45.35 14.88
CA MET A 10 -30.40 43.99 14.51
C MET A 10 -30.07 43.61 13.08
N LYS A 11 -30.26 44.55 12.12
CA LYS A 11 -29.91 44.29 10.72
C LYS A 11 -28.39 44.12 10.52
N GLY A 12 -27.55 44.81 11.30
CA GLY A 12 -26.09 44.62 11.30
C GLY A 12 -25.69 43.26 11.85
N ILE A 13 -26.38 42.75 12.87
CA ILE A 13 -26.13 41.42 13.47
C ILE A 13 -26.55 40.32 12.48
N GLU A 14 -27.71 40.44 11.82
CA GLU A 14 -28.17 39.47 10.80
C GLU A 14 -27.18 39.37 9.63
N VAL A 15 -26.69 40.49 9.12
CA VAL A 15 -25.72 40.52 8.02
C VAL A 15 -24.39 39.92 8.48
N GLY A 16 -23.93 40.23 9.72
CA GLY A 16 -22.71 39.67 10.26
C GLY A 16 -22.75 38.15 10.45
N THR A 17 -23.89 37.63 10.97
CA THR A 17 -24.07 36.17 11.13
C THR A 17 -24.12 35.45 9.79
N ASN A 18 -24.80 35.99 8.78
CA ASN A 18 -24.85 35.39 7.46
C ASN A 18 -23.47 35.35 6.79
N ILE A 19 -22.68 36.42 6.92
CA ILE A 19 -21.31 36.43 6.41
C ILE A 19 -20.43 35.39 7.11
N ALA A 20 -20.54 35.27 8.43
CA ALA A 20 -19.79 34.27 9.19
C ALA A 20 -20.14 32.84 8.76
N ILE A 21 -21.43 32.53 8.54
CA ILE A 21 -21.87 31.20 8.06
C ILE A 21 -21.31 30.91 6.67
N ILE A 22 -21.31 31.90 5.77
CA ILE A 22 -20.76 31.72 4.42
C ILE A 22 -19.26 31.45 4.47
N ILE A 23 -18.51 32.15 5.30
CA ILE A 23 -17.06 31.95 5.47
C ILE A 23 -16.78 30.52 6.00
N VAL A 24 -17.52 30.06 6.99
CA VAL A 24 -17.40 28.70 7.54
C VAL A 24 -17.73 27.65 6.47
N ALA A 25 -18.80 27.84 5.72
CA ALA A 25 -19.19 26.93 4.65
C ALA A 25 -18.11 26.84 3.55
N LEU A 26 -17.59 27.98 3.10
CA LEU A 26 -16.52 28.04 2.10
C LEU A 26 -15.21 27.40 2.62
N SER A 27 -14.85 27.64 3.87
CA SER A 27 -13.66 27.02 4.48
C SER A 27 -13.81 25.49 4.58
N ALA A 28 -15.00 25.00 4.93
CA ALA A 28 -15.30 23.57 4.95
C ALA A 28 -15.19 22.95 3.54
N VAL A 29 -15.76 23.59 2.52
CA VAL A 29 -15.66 23.11 1.13
C VAL A 29 -14.19 23.05 0.68
N VAL A 30 -13.39 24.08 0.95
CA VAL A 30 -11.96 24.09 0.60
C VAL A 30 -11.20 23.00 1.35
N PHE A 31 -11.48 22.80 2.64
CA PHE A 31 -10.85 21.76 3.44
C PHE A 31 -11.18 20.36 2.93
N PHE A 32 -12.45 20.08 2.67
CA PHE A 32 -12.89 18.77 2.14
C PHE A 32 -12.36 18.54 0.72
N SER A 33 -12.37 19.56 -0.14
CA SER A 33 -11.84 19.46 -1.51
C SER A 33 -10.34 19.14 -1.50
N LYS A 34 -9.54 19.84 -0.69
CA LYS A 34 -8.11 19.55 -0.54
C LYS A 34 -7.87 18.14 -0.04
N ASN A 35 -8.59 17.71 1.01
CA ASN A 35 -8.46 16.37 1.55
C ASN A 35 -8.84 15.29 0.53
N TYR A 36 -9.90 15.53 -0.26
CA TYR A 36 -10.33 14.58 -1.28
C TYR A 36 -9.33 14.48 -2.44
N LEU A 37 -8.84 15.63 -2.92
CA LEU A 37 -7.84 15.69 -4.01
C LEU A 37 -6.50 15.08 -3.58
N LEU A 38 -6.00 15.37 -2.36
CA LEU A 38 -4.76 14.80 -1.83
C LEU A 38 -4.86 13.29 -1.62
N LYS A 39 -6.03 12.79 -1.22
CA LYS A 39 -6.26 11.34 -1.07
C LYS A 39 -6.29 10.65 -2.43
N SER A 40 -6.87 11.27 -3.46
CA SER A 40 -6.92 10.75 -4.83
C SER A 40 -5.53 10.70 -5.45
N ASP A 41 -4.67 11.69 -5.20
CA ASP A 41 -3.31 11.73 -5.75
C ASP A 41 -2.41 10.66 -5.11
N ARG A 42 -2.53 10.43 -3.79
CA ARG A 42 -1.78 9.38 -3.09
C ARG A 42 -2.11 7.97 -3.63
N SER A 43 -3.34 7.73 -4.06
CA SER A 43 -3.76 6.43 -4.62
C SER A 43 -3.20 6.19 -6.03
N ARG A 44 -2.97 7.24 -6.80
CA ARG A 44 -2.42 7.14 -8.17
C ARG A 44 -0.94 6.77 -8.22
N HIS A 45 -0.23 6.93 -7.11
CA HIS A 45 1.21 6.61 -7.01
C HIS A 45 1.48 5.23 -6.40
N LEU A 46 0.46 4.48 -6.00
CA LEU A 46 0.63 3.13 -5.45
C LEU A 46 0.64 2.09 -6.57
N ILE A 47 1.44 1.03 -6.35
CA ILE A 47 1.50 -0.10 -7.26
C ILE A 47 0.13 -0.77 -7.37
N ALA A 48 -0.30 -1.06 -8.58
CA ALA A 48 -1.58 -1.70 -8.86
C ALA A 48 -1.41 -2.72 -10.00
N ALA A 49 -2.40 -3.57 -10.18
CA ALA A 49 -2.43 -4.48 -11.34
C ALA A 49 -2.35 -3.69 -12.66
N GLY A 50 -1.56 -4.18 -13.60
CA GLY A 50 -1.23 -3.52 -14.86
C GLY A 50 -0.05 -2.55 -14.79
N ALA A 51 0.42 -2.16 -13.60
CA ALA A 51 1.60 -1.33 -13.45
C ALA A 51 2.89 -2.14 -13.62
N LYS A 52 3.93 -1.52 -14.16
CA LYS A 52 5.28 -2.11 -14.18
C LYS A 52 5.96 -1.85 -12.84
N LEU A 53 6.49 -2.91 -12.21
CA LEU A 53 7.37 -2.77 -11.06
C LEU A 53 8.77 -2.42 -11.55
N ASP A 54 9.13 -1.17 -11.39
CA ASP A 54 10.44 -0.65 -11.74
C ASP A 54 11.40 -0.89 -10.55
N ALA A 55 11.89 -2.13 -10.46
CA ALA A 55 12.90 -2.51 -9.48
C ALA A 55 14.22 -2.65 -10.24
N GLU A 56 15.11 -1.66 -10.05
CA GLU A 56 16.43 -1.66 -10.68
C GLU A 56 17.14 -3.01 -10.47
N GLN A 57 17.76 -3.51 -11.54
CA GLN A 57 18.58 -4.73 -11.55
C GLN A 57 17.81 -6.07 -11.44
N ILE A 58 16.48 -6.10 -11.58
CA ILE A 58 15.76 -7.37 -11.66
C ILE A 58 15.48 -7.72 -13.12
N ASN A 59 16.05 -8.84 -13.56
CA ASN A 59 15.65 -9.46 -14.81
C ASN A 59 14.42 -10.35 -14.55
N TRP A 60 13.24 -9.88 -14.97
CA TRP A 60 11.97 -10.59 -14.82
C TRP A 60 11.83 -11.80 -15.73
N ASN A 61 12.57 -11.84 -16.85
CA ASN A 61 12.46 -12.90 -17.86
C ASN A 61 12.97 -14.28 -17.38
N ASN A 62 13.60 -14.34 -16.21
CA ASN A 62 14.13 -15.59 -15.64
C ASN A 62 13.06 -16.57 -15.17
N SER A 63 11.79 -16.13 -15.11
CA SER A 63 10.65 -16.98 -14.76
C SER A 63 9.39 -16.46 -15.44
N PRO A 64 8.48 -17.33 -15.91
CA PRO A 64 7.20 -16.91 -16.48
C PRO A 64 6.33 -16.14 -15.49
N LYS A 65 6.49 -16.43 -14.20
CA LYS A 65 5.86 -15.72 -13.07
C LYS A 65 6.87 -15.47 -11.96
N ASN A 66 6.69 -14.36 -11.27
CA ASN A 66 7.49 -13.99 -10.12
C ASN A 66 6.55 -13.61 -8.96
N VAL A 67 6.84 -14.08 -7.77
CA VAL A 67 6.17 -13.67 -6.55
C VAL A 67 7.11 -12.76 -5.77
N VAL A 68 6.64 -11.55 -5.46
CA VAL A 68 7.38 -10.58 -4.68
C VAL A 68 6.71 -10.40 -3.33
N LEU A 69 7.50 -10.53 -2.27
CA LEU A 69 7.12 -10.27 -0.89
C LEU A 69 7.79 -8.99 -0.43
N VAL A 70 7.03 -7.94 -0.15
CA VAL A 70 7.54 -6.71 0.45
C VAL A 70 7.29 -6.77 1.95
N LEU A 71 8.35 -6.90 2.72
CA LEU A 71 8.34 -7.19 4.15
C LEU A 71 9.14 -6.15 4.93
N SER A 72 9.03 -6.19 6.26
CA SER A 72 9.91 -5.45 7.17
C SER A 72 10.19 -6.30 8.40
N THR A 73 11.41 -6.24 8.90
CA THR A 73 11.82 -6.97 10.10
C THR A 73 11.11 -6.51 11.37
N THR A 74 10.58 -5.29 11.36
CA THR A 74 9.84 -4.69 12.48
C THR A 74 8.32 -4.76 12.30
N CYS A 75 7.83 -5.39 11.22
CA CYS A 75 6.41 -5.49 10.91
C CYS A 75 5.75 -6.63 11.69
N HIS A 76 4.87 -6.30 12.61
CA HIS A 76 4.10 -7.27 13.39
C HIS A 76 3.27 -8.23 12.50
N PHE A 77 2.52 -7.68 11.54
CA PHE A 77 1.72 -8.49 10.61
C PHE A 77 2.56 -9.36 9.67
N CYS A 78 3.79 -8.95 9.36
CA CYS A 78 4.71 -9.80 8.60
C CYS A 78 5.07 -11.05 9.41
N LYS A 79 5.37 -10.89 10.70
CA LYS A 79 5.66 -12.00 11.60
C LYS A 79 4.47 -12.94 11.77
N GLU A 80 3.28 -12.41 11.95
CA GLU A 80 2.07 -13.23 12.06
C GLU A 80 1.70 -14.02 10.79
N SER A 81 2.20 -13.61 9.63
CA SER A 81 1.93 -14.23 8.33
C SER A 81 3.00 -15.22 7.89
N THR A 82 4.02 -15.49 8.69
CA THR A 82 5.17 -16.35 8.30
C THR A 82 4.76 -17.79 8.02
N GLY A 83 3.72 -18.30 8.68
CA GLY A 83 3.12 -19.60 8.38
C GLY A 83 2.67 -19.69 6.91
N PHE A 84 1.95 -18.68 6.47
CA PHE A 84 1.49 -18.57 5.08
C PHE A 84 2.66 -18.37 4.10
N TYR A 85 3.68 -17.58 4.45
CA TYR A 85 4.83 -17.39 3.55
C TYR A 85 5.61 -18.68 3.32
N ARG A 86 5.77 -19.54 4.34
CA ARG A 86 6.38 -20.85 4.17
C ARG A 86 5.60 -21.73 3.20
N GLU A 87 4.27 -21.72 3.28
CA GLU A 87 3.41 -22.45 2.35
C GLU A 87 3.50 -21.88 0.93
N LEU A 88 3.40 -20.55 0.78
CA LEU A 88 3.49 -19.87 -0.50
C LEU A 88 4.83 -20.13 -1.20
N VAL A 89 5.94 -20.02 -0.48
CA VAL A 89 7.28 -20.26 -1.03
C VAL A 89 7.46 -21.72 -1.44
N ARG A 90 6.94 -22.67 -0.64
CA ARG A 90 6.96 -24.09 -0.99
C ARG A 90 6.19 -24.34 -2.29
N GLU A 91 5.00 -23.75 -2.44
CA GLU A 91 4.19 -23.86 -3.66
C GLU A 91 4.91 -23.21 -4.86
N CYS A 92 5.51 -22.05 -4.69
CA CYS A 92 6.31 -21.41 -5.74
C CYS A 92 7.48 -22.28 -6.17
N ASN A 93 8.23 -22.86 -5.21
CA ASN A 93 9.38 -23.72 -5.50
C ASN A 93 8.97 -25.00 -6.25
N SER A 94 7.85 -25.62 -5.90
CA SER A 94 7.33 -26.82 -6.59
C SER A 94 6.96 -26.55 -8.05
N ARG A 95 6.67 -25.29 -8.39
CA ARG A 95 6.29 -24.85 -9.73
C ARG A 95 7.38 -24.07 -10.46
N GLN A 96 8.57 -23.98 -9.87
CA GLN A 96 9.70 -23.19 -10.42
C GLN A 96 9.36 -21.70 -10.60
N ILE A 97 8.46 -21.17 -9.77
CA ILE A 97 8.13 -19.75 -9.71
C ILE A 97 9.16 -19.07 -8.83
N ARG A 98 9.77 -18.03 -9.37
CA ARG A 98 10.78 -17.24 -8.64
C ARG A 98 10.13 -16.45 -7.52
N THR A 99 10.74 -16.49 -6.32
CA THR A 99 10.33 -15.70 -5.17
C THR A 99 11.41 -14.69 -4.80
N ILE A 100 11.02 -13.45 -4.57
CA ILE A 100 11.90 -12.34 -4.22
C ILE A 100 11.34 -11.65 -2.99
N ALA A 101 12.18 -11.40 -2.00
CA ALA A 101 11.79 -10.61 -0.83
C ALA A 101 12.48 -9.23 -0.85
N PHE A 102 11.69 -8.18 -0.66
CA PHE A 102 12.19 -6.83 -0.47
C PHE A 102 12.03 -6.38 0.98
N PHE A 103 13.08 -5.76 1.49
CA PHE A 103 13.12 -5.15 2.82
C PHE A 103 13.64 -3.71 2.74
N PRO A 104 13.14 -2.77 3.56
CA PRO A 104 13.76 -1.45 3.70
C PRO A 104 15.04 -1.51 4.56
N GLN A 105 15.17 -2.54 5.40
CA GLN A 105 16.39 -2.81 6.19
C GLN A 105 17.49 -3.39 5.31
N SER A 106 18.70 -3.54 5.90
CA SER A 106 19.83 -4.13 5.21
C SER A 106 19.55 -5.56 4.72
N LEU A 107 20.26 -5.98 3.69
CA LEU A 107 20.19 -7.36 3.15
C LEU A 107 20.44 -8.41 4.23
N GLU A 108 21.42 -8.14 5.10
CA GLU A 108 21.76 -9.02 6.21
C GLU A 108 20.58 -9.19 7.18
N SER A 109 19.99 -8.07 7.61
CA SER A 109 18.82 -8.07 8.49
C SER A 109 17.61 -8.79 7.86
N GLY A 110 17.39 -8.59 6.57
CA GLY A 110 16.32 -9.27 5.84
C GLY A 110 16.52 -10.77 5.74
N ARG A 111 17.75 -11.22 5.46
CA ARG A 111 18.11 -12.65 5.43
C ARG A 111 17.99 -13.30 6.80
N ALA A 112 18.54 -12.66 7.84
CA ALA A 112 18.44 -13.16 9.21
C ALA A 112 16.98 -13.29 9.67
N TYR A 113 16.11 -12.32 9.28
CA TYR A 113 14.69 -12.40 9.56
C TYR A 113 14.04 -13.61 8.88
N LEU A 114 14.27 -13.83 7.57
CA LEU A 114 13.70 -14.96 6.85
C LEU A 114 14.17 -16.30 7.40
N GLU A 115 15.45 -16.41 7.76
CA GLU A 115 16.03 -17.59 8.38
C GLU A 115 15.39 -17.89 9.74
N ALA A 116 15.30 -16.89 10.62
CA ALA A 116 14.67 -17.02 11.94
C ALA A 116 13.20 -17.44 11.85
N GLU A 117 12.48 -16.98 10.80
CA GLU A 117 11.09 -17.33 10.57
C GLU A 117 10.91 -18.60 9.69
N GLY A 118 11.99 -19.25 9.26
CA GLY A 118 11.96 -20.48 8.46
C GLY A 118 11.36 -20.29 7.05
N VAL A 119 11.51 -19.11 6.47
CA VAL A 119 11.02 -18.77 5.12
C VAL A 119 12.17 -18.82 4.12
N SER A 120 12.22 -19.85 3.27
CA SER A 120 13.35 -20.15 2.38
C SER A 120 13.29 -19.37 1.07
N ILE A 121 13.56 -18.07 1.11
CA ILE A 121 13.68 -17.21 -0.08
C ILE A 121 15.16 -16.90 -0.34
N ASN A 122 15.66 -17.34 -1.49
CA ASN A 122 17.06 -17.16 -1.86
C ASN A 122 17.39 -15.74 -2.35
N GLU A 123 16.43 -15.05 -2.94
CA GLU A 123 16.64 -13.72 -3.47
C GLU A 123 16.04 -12.66 -2.53
N VAL A 124 16.94 -11.96 -1.84
CA VAL A 124 16.61 -10.85 -0.94
C VAL A 124 17.19 -9.57 -1.52
N ARG A 125 16.40 -8.51 -1.55
CA ARG A 125 16.75 -7.18 -2.05
C ARG A 125 16.43 -6.13 -1.00
N GLN A 126 17.20 -5.06 -1.00
CA GLN A 126 16.89 -3.87 -0.22
C GLN A 126 16.21 -2.84 -1.11
N ALA A 127 15.06 -2.33 -0.67
CA ALA A 127 14.38 -1.21 -1.33
C ALA A 127 13.44 -0.49 -0.38
N GLU A 128 13.38 0.82 -0.52
CA GLU A 128 12.40 1.64 0.18
C GLU A 128 10.98 1.39 -0.36
N PHE A 129 9.97 1.40 0.50
CA PHE A 129 8.57 1.19 0.11
C PHE A 129 8.10 2.20 -0.95
N LYS A 130 8.60 3.44 -0.86
CA LYS A 130 8.29 4.48 -1.84
C LYS A 130 8.83 4.15 -3.24
N ALA A 131 10.03 3.54 -3.33
CA ALA A 131 10.62 3.12 -4.60
C ALA A 131 9.78 2.01 -5.25
N LEU A 132 9.26 1.08 -4.45
CA LEU A 132 8.36 0.01 -4.90
C LEU A 132 6.91 0.48 -5.07
N LYS A 133 6.60 1.72 -4.72
CA LYS A 133 5.24 2.29 -4.74
C LYS A 133 4.23 1.48 -3.91
N VAL A 134 4.68 0.85 -2.81
CA VAL A 134 3.81 0.12 -1.89
C VAL A 134 3.42 0.98 -0.69
N SER A 135 2.20 0.79 -0.18
CA SER A 135 1.68 1.59 0.94
C SER A 135 2.09 1.06 2.31
N GLY A 136 2.59 -0.16 2.39
CA GLY A 136 2.96 -0.79 3.66
C GLY A 136 3.29 -2.27 3.53
N THR A 137 3.54 -2.89 4.67
CA THR A 137 3.91 -4.30 4.78
C THR A 137 2.94 -5.07 5.69
N PRO A 138 2.75 -6.36 5.41
CA PRO A 138 3.23 -7.08 4.24
C PRO A 138 2.51 -6.67 2.95
N THR A 139 3.20 -6.74 1.82
CA THR A 139 2.57 -6.66 0.49
C THR A 139 3.08 -7.82 -0.36
N ILE A 140 2.17 -8.50 -1.05
CA ILE A 140 2.47 -9.60 -1.96
C ILE A 140 2.09 -9.15 -3.36
N LEU A 141 3.00 -9.34 -4.32
CA LEU A 141 2.77 -9.03 -5.73
C LEU A 141 2.97 -10.31 -6.55
N LEU A 142 2.04 -10.58 -7.47
CA LEU A 142 2.24 -11.54 -8.55
C LEU A 142 2.60 -10.77 -9.81
N ILE A 143 3.73 -11.09 -10.41
CA ILE A 143 4.35 -10.32 -11.50
C ILE A 143 4.66 -11.27 -12.65
N ASP A 144 4.43 -10.84 -13.88
CA ASP A 144 4.78 -11.60 -15.06
C ASP A 144 6.27 -11.45 -15.46
N ASN A 145 6.65 -12.11 -16.54
CA ASN A 145 8.01 -12.08 -17.09
C ASN A 145 8.42 -10.72 -17.71
N ASN A 146 7.50 -9.77 -17.85
CA ASN A 146 7.79 -8.42 -18.32
C ASN A 146 7.90 -7.41 -17.16
N GLY A 147 7.72 -7.87 -15.92
CA GLY A 147 7.70 -7.01 -14.73
C GLY A 147 6.35 -6.33 -14.51
N ILE A 148 5.28 -6.77 -15.17
CA ILE A 148 3.94 -6.22 -15.02
C ILE A 148 3.25 -6.93 -13.85
N VAL A 149 2.76 -6.14 -12.91
CA VAL A 149 2.01 -6.62 -11.75
C VAL A 149 0.65 -7.16 -12.19
N GLN A 150 0.38 -8.41 -11.93
CA GLN A 150 -0.88 -9.07 -12.21
C GLN A 150 -1.86 -8.93 -11.05
N HIS A 151 -1.35 -9.10 -9.83
CA HIS A 151 -2.15 -8.98 -8.60
C HIS A 151 -1.35 -8.32 -7.48
N VAL A 152 -2.08 -7.64 -6.58
CA VAL A 152 -1.54 -6.99 -5.37
C VAL A 152 -2.39 -7.38 -4.18
N TRP A 153 -1.76 -7.86 -3.11
CA TRP A 153 -2.41 -8.11 -1.81
C TRP A 153 -1.63 -7.36 -0.73
N ILE A 154 -2.34 -6.59 0.07
CA ILE A 154 -1.74 -5.70 1.07
C ILE A 154 -2.24 -6.06 2.46
N GLY A 155 -1.33 -6.10 3.44
CA GLY A 155 -1.61 -6.40 4.83
C GLY A 155 -1.69 -7.90 5.12
N LYS A 156 -1.97 -8.25 6.37
CA LYS A 156 -2.23 -9.64 6.79
C LYS A 156 -3.48 -10.15 6.10
N LEU A 157 -3.36 -11.27 5.43
CA LEU A 157 -4.45 -11.87 4.68
C LEU A 157 -5.36 -12.72 5.59
N THR A 158 -6.62 -12.84 5.21
CA THR A 158 -7.52 -13.85 5.76
C THR A 158 -7.26 -15.19 5.09
N ALA A 159 -7.65 -16.31 5.71
CA ALA A 159 -7.50 -17.64 5.14
C ALA A 159 -8.12 -17.78 3.73
N ALA A 160 -9.21 -17.08 3.45
CA ALA A 160 -9.82 -17.06 2.11
C ALA A 160 -8.91 -16.35 1.08
N LYS A 161 -8.26 -15.24 1.47
CA LYS A 161 -7.32 -14.50 0.62
C LYS A 161 -6.00 -15.26 0.44
N GLU A 162 -5.51 -15.96 1.45
CA GLU A 162 -4.34 -16.83 1.34
C GLU A 162 -4.58 -17.94 0.30
N LYS A 163 -5.75 -18.59 0.34
CA LYS A 163 -6.17 -19.56 -0.69
C LYS A 163 -6.26 -18.94 -2.08
N GLU A 164 -6.76 -17.69 -2.19
CA GLU A 164 -6.79 -16.97 -3.47
C GLU A 164 -5.38 -16.76 -4.02
N VAL A 165 -4.41 -16.33 -3.18
CA VAL A 165 -3.01 -16.17 -3.60
C VAL A 165 -2.45 -17.48 -4.13
N LEU A 166 -2.58 -18.58 -3.36
CA LEU A 166 -2.10 -19.90 -3.78
C LEU A 166 -2.75 -20.35 -5.10
N ALA A 167 -4.06 -20.15 -5.27
CA ALA A 167 -4.75 -20.49 -6.51
C ALA A 167 -4.23 -19.67 -7.71
N ARG A 168 -3.93 -18.37 -7.52
CA ARG A 168 -3.38 -17.51 -8.58
C ARG A 168 -1.94 -17.88 -8.96
N VAL A 169 -1.17 -18.32 -7.99
CA VAL A 169 0.19 -18.83 -8.22
C VAL A 169 0.14 -20.18 -8.96
N ALA A 170 -0.89 -20.98 -8.72
CA ALA A 170 -1.06 -22.30 -9.32
C ALA A 170 -1.52 -22.30 -10.78
N LEU A 171 -2.18 -21.23 -11.22
CA LEU A 171 -2.64 -21.04 -12.61
C LEU A 171 -1.50 -20.66 -13.56
#